data_696a16961d42b3b55dbc788233e50780
#
_entry.id   696a16961d42b3b55dbc788233e50780
#
_cell.length_a   1.000
_cell.length_b   1.000
_cell.length_c   1.000
_cell.angle_alpha   90.00
_cell.angle_beta   90.00
_cell.angle_gamma   90.00
#
_symmetry.space_group_name_H-M   'P 1'
#
loop_
_entity.id
_entity.type
_entity.pdbx_description
1 polymer ?
#
loop_
_entity_poly.entity_id
_entity_poly.type
_entity_poly.pdbx_seq_one_letter_code
_entity_poly.pdbx_strand_id
1 'polypeptide(L)'
;LHSLLKGLTLAMSILPEEIPVALTTFMALGSWRLMKEGVIVKKIRTVETLGGATIICTDKTGTITENKMSLQSVYAFSSDQLYEKENWKDPEAKKVIETAMWASEPVPFDPMEKNLHHEYQKTTNKDSRRDFSMVHEYPLDGKPPMMTHVFQNQEGKRIIAAKGGPETIIKVSKLTPEEETKIYKTIAALSSQGYRILGVCYSDFEGTDFPKSQQEILFHFTGLVVFYDPPKSNIKEVIQQFYEAGIQLKVVTGDNTLTTKAIAEKAGIKNVDSIMEGAEIMKLNEVEMLKAIHETTLLTRMFPEAKLKVVNALIKDHQVVAMVGDGVNDGPALKASNIGVAMGKKGTEIAKNAADLILIDDDLSKMIVAVAAGRRIYTNLKKAVQYIVSIHIPIILTVSLPLFLGWIYPDIFTPVHVIFLELVMGPMCSIVYENEPAEKNSMQQPPRPLSNTFLSLKEMGISIVQGLAITIGILFIYQWTVQNGGSEQLTRTMVFTTLVFSNVILSLVNRSFYYSVFSSLKNKNNMSITKNIYFTFV
;
A
#
# COMPACT_ATOMS: atom_id res chain seq x y z
N LEU A 1 -10.75 14.46 -54.25
CA LEU A 1 -10.55 13.21 -53.55
C LEU A 1 -9.06 12.95 -53.30
N HIS A 2 -8.16 13.10 -54.30
CA HIS A 2 -6.73 12.84 -54.17
C HIS A 2 -6.04 13.71 -53.11
N SER A 3 -6.32 15.02 -53.10
CA SER A 3 -5.79 15.94 -52.06
C SER A 3 -6.32 15.61 -50.64
N LEU A 4 -7.56 15.14 -50.53
CA LEU A 4 -8.13 14.71 -49.27
C LEU A 4 -7.42 13.44 -48.74
N LEU A 5 -7.16 12.48 -49.63
CA LEU A 5 -6.43 11.26 -49.30
C LEU A 5 -5.00 11.57 -48.83
N LYS A 6 -4.30 12.51 -49.50
CA LYS A 6 -2.96 12.97 -49.06
C LYS A 6 -3.00 13.62 -47.69
N GLY A 7 -3.96 14.49 -47.46
CA GLY A 7 -4.16 15.13 -46.16
C GLY A 7 -4.45 14.11 -45.07
N LEU A 8 -5.27 13.11 -45.36
CA LEU A 8 -5.56 12.01 -44.43
C LEU A 8 -4.30 11.16 -44.11
N THR A 9 -3.51 10.80 -45.16
CA THR A 9 -2.25 10.06 -44.97
C THR A 9 -1.29 10.80 -44.05
N LEU A 10 -1.12 12.11 -44.28
CA LEU A 10 -0.28 12.96 -43.44
C LEU A 10 -0.83 13.07 -41.99
N ALA A 11 -2.13 13.27 -41.83
CA ALA A 11 -2.76 13.35 -40.52
C ALA A 11 -2.57 12.05 -39.72
N MET A 12 -2.79 10.88 -40.33
CA MET A 12 -2.57 9.59 -39.70
C MET A 12 -1.11 9.36 -39.31
N SER A 13 -0.15 9.74 -40.17
CA SER A 13 1.28 9.55 -39.90
C SER A 13 1.80 10.42 -38.72
N ILE A 14 1.08 11.47 -38.33
CA ILE A 14 1.49 12.40 -37.25
C ILE A 14 0.90 12.00 -35.89
N LEU A 15 -0.24 11.30 -35.85
CA LEU A 15 -0.96 10.98 -34.61
C LEU A 15 -0.46 9.66 -34.02
N PRO A 16 0.25 9.68 -32.88
CA PRO A 16 0.72 8.45 -32.23
C PRO A 16 -0.43 7.81 -31.41
N GLU A 17 -1.39 7.20 -32.08
CA GLU A 17 -2.56 6.57 -31.44
C GLU A 17 -2.19 5.38 -30.56
N GLU A 18 -1.01 4.82 -30.73
CA GLU A 18 -0.51 3.70 -29.95
C GLU A 18 -0.21 4.06 -28.48
N ILE A 19 0.07 5.32 -28.16
CA ILE A 19 0.40 5.74 -26.77
C ILE A 19 -0.78 5.52 -25.83
N PRO A 20 -2.01 6.00 -26.10
CA PRO A 20 -3.18 5.69 -25.26
C PRO A 20 -3.51 4.21 -25.19
N VAL A 21 -3.36 3.48 -26.30
CA VAL A 21 -3.61 2.03 -26.36
C VAL A 21 -2.59 1.28 -25.51
N ALA A 22 -1.29 1.58 -25.65
CA ALA A 22 -0.24 0.99 -24.84
C ALA A 22 -0.48 1.25 -23.34
N LEU A 23 -0.75 2.51 -22.95
CA LEU A 23 -1.03 2.87 -21.56
C LEU A 23 -2.18 2.03 -20.97
N THR A 24 -3.29 1.94 -21.69
CA THR A 24 -4.47 1.19 -21.25
C THR A 24 -4.17 -0.30 -21.12
N THR A 25 -3.48 -0.88 -22.10
CA THR A 25 -3.09 -2.30 -22.11
C THR A 25 -2.13 -2.62 -20.96
N PHE A 26 -1.09 -1.82 -20.76
CA PHE A 26 -0.13 -2.00 -19.67
C PHE A 26 -0.80 -1.97 -18.29
N MET A 27 -1.71 -1.01 -18.08
CA MET A 27 -2.42 -0.90 -16.82
C MET A 27 -3.37 -2.08 -16.60
N ALA A 28 -4.10 -2.53 -17.63
CA ALA A 28 -5.04 -3.64 -17.55
C ALA A 28 -4.30 -4.97 -17.27
N LEU A 29 -3.25 -5.28 -18.02
CA LEU A 29 -2.45 -6.49 -17.83
C LEU A 29 -1.68 -6.46 -16.50
N GLY A 30 -1.18 -5.29 -16.10
CA GLY A 30 -0.56 -5.10 -14.79
C GLY A 30 -1.51 -5.38 -13.63
N SER A 31 -2.73 -4.85 -13.69
CA SER A 31 -3.78 -5.12 -12.71
C SER A 31 -4.15 -6.60 -12.64
N TRP A 32 -4.29 -7.25 -13.79
CA TRP A 32 -4.58 -8.68 -13.87
C TRP A 32 -3.47 -9.55 -13.25
N ARG A 33 -2.21 -9.21 -13.49
CA ARG A 33 -1.07 -9.92 -12.87
C ARG A 33 -1.04 -9.71 -11.36
N LEU A 34 -1.27 -8.48 -10.88
CA LEU A 34 -1.36 -8.20 -9.45
C LEU A 34 -2.48 -8.98 -8.78
N MET A 35 -3.62 -9.14 -9.44
CA MET A 35 -4.74 -9.94 -8.93
C MET A 35 -4.32 -11.42 -8.77
N LYS A 36 -3.54 -11.99 -9.68
CA LYS A 36 -2.99 -13.35 -9.56
C LYS A 36 -2.03 -13.49 -8.37
N GLU A 37 -1.33 -12.41 -8.02
CA GLU A 37 -0.44 -12.35 -6.86
C GLU A 37 -1.16 -12.04 -5.54
N GLY A 38 -2.49 -11.97 -5.54
CA GLY A 38 -3.30 -11.70 -4.35
C GLY A 38 -3.50 -10.23 -4.02
N VAL A 39 -3.33 -9.32 -5.00
CA VAL A 39 -3.58 -7.88 -4.86
C VAL A 39 -4.71 -7.46 -5.79
N ILE A 40 -5.89 -7.12 -5.23
CA ILE A 40 -7.01 -6.60 -6.01
C ILE A 40 -6.77 -5.11 -6.27
N VAL A 41 -6.81 -4.72 -7.54
CA VAL A 41 -6.68 -3.33 -7.98
C VAL A 41 -8.08 -2.79 -8.31
N LYS A 42 -8.56 -1.81 -7.55
CA LYS A 42 -9.84 -1.15 -7.78
C LYS A 42 -9.72 0.02 -8.76
N LYS A 43 -8.60 0.74 -8.73
CA LYS A 43 -8.31 1.84 -9.65
C LYS A 43 -7.07 1.49 -10.47
N ILE A 44 -7.24 1.31 -11.75
CA ILE A 44 -6.19 0.86 -12.66
C ILE A 44 -4.96 1.80 -12.65
N ARG A 45 -5.17 3.12 -12.54
CA ARG A 45 -4.09 4.12 -12.47
C ARG A 45 -3.16 3.96 -11.27
N THR A 46 -3.65 3.38 -10.18
CA THR A 46 -2.85 3.15 -8.96
C THR A 46 -1.66 2.24 -9.21
N VAL A 47 -1.73 1.36 -10.20
CA VAL A 47 -0.61 0.45 -10.54
C VAL A 47 0.65 1.21 -10.94
N GLU A 48 0.51 2.29 -11.72
CA GLU A 48 1.65 3.14 -12.07
C GLU A 48 2.16 3.96 -10.88
N THR A 49 1.23 4.50 -10.07
CA THR A 49 1.56 5.30 -8.88
C THR A 49 2.36 4.49 -7.86
N LEU A 50 2.07 3.17 -7.72
CA LEU A 50 2.78 2.25 -6.83
C LEU A 50 4.29 2.24 -7.05
N GLY A 51 4.74 2.28 -8.30
CA GLY A 51 6.16 2.30 -8.64
C GLY A 51 6.90 3.55 -8.13
N GLY A 52 6.18 4.63 -7.89
CA GLY A 52 6.69 5.90 -7.38
C GLY A 52 6.52 6.09 -5.86
N ALA A 53 5.98 5.10 -5.13
CA ALA A 53 5.78 5.22 -3.68
C ALA A 53 7.07 5.55 -2.95
N THR A 54 7.08 6.65 -2.19
CA THR A 54 8.23 7.13 -1.41
C THR A 54 8.09 6.81 0.06
N ILE A 55 6.85 6.81 0.57
CA ILE A 55 6.52 6.57 1.97
C ILE A 55 5.36 5.59 2.06
N ILE A 56 5.52 4.60 2.95
CA ILE A 56 4.41 3.73 3.38
C ILE A 56 4.05 4.11 4.82
N CYS A 57 2.84 4.60 5.01
CA CYS A 57 2.20 4.77 6.30
C CYS A 57 1.42 3.49 6.62
N THR A 58 1.73 2.82 7.70
CA THR A 58 1.08 1.55 8.07
C THR A 58 0.50 1.61 9.46
N ASP A 59 -0.70 1.07 9.65
CA ASP A 59 -1.15 0.80 11.00
C ASP A 59 -0.34 -0.37 11.61
N LYS A 60 -0.25 -0.43 12.92
CA LYS A 60 0.45 -1.50 13.64
C LYS A 60 -0.38 -2.77 13.66
N THR A 61 -1.61 -2.67 14.20
CA THR A 61 -2.48 -3.81 14.50
C THR A 61 -3.06 -4.41 13.22
N GLY A 62 -2.97 -5.74 13.07
CA GLY A 62 -3.45 -6.44 11.88
C GLY A 62 -2.59 -6.28 10.62
N THR A 63 -1.70 -5.27 10.58
CA THR A 63 -0.79 -5.01 9.45
C THR A 63 0.64 -5.49 9.76
N ILE A 64 1.28 -4.92 10.78
CA ILE A 64 2.61 -5.35 11.25
C ILE A 64 2.47 -6.58 12.14
N THR A 65 1.39 -6.65 12.94
CA THR A 65 1.10 -7.73 13.88
C THR A 65 0.08 -8.71 13.31
N GLU A 66 -0.02 -9.89 13.96
CA GLU A 66 -0.94 -10.95 13.54
C GLU A 66 -2.40 -10.66 13.87
N ASN A 67 -2.71 -9.62 14.68
CA ASN A 67 -4.03 -9.36 15.28
C ASN A 67 -4.59 -10.59 16.02
N LYS A 68 -3.69 -11.30 16.70
CA LYS A 68 -4.02 -12.45 17.57
C LYS A 68 -3.81 -12.03 19.01
N MET A 69 -4.77 -11.30 19.56
CA MET A 69 -4.73 -10.86 20.94
C MET A 69 -4.87 -12.05 21.89
N SER A 70 -3.75 -12.53 22.43
CA SER A 70 -3.72 -13.59 23.43
C SER A 70 -3.44 -13.01 24.81
N LEU A 71 -4.23 -13.41 25.83
CA LEU A 71 -3.96 -13.09 27.23
C LEU A 71 -2.66 -13.78 27.64
N GLN A 72 -1.68 -13.06 28.13
CA GLN A 72 -0.37 -13.58 28.52
C GLN A 72 -0.23 -13.64 30.04
N SER A 73 -0.65 -12.61 30.73
CA SER A 73 -0.59 -12.52 32.18
C SER A 73 -1.71 -11.64 32.71
N VAL A 74 -1.96 -11.74 33.99
CA VAL A 74 -2.86 -10.84 34.75
C VAL A 74 -2.14 -10.31 35.97
N TYR A 75 -2.27 -9.03 36.24
CA TYR A 75 -1.79 -8.45 37.49
C TYR A 75 -2.97 -8.31 38.44
N ALA A 76 -2.90 -8.95 39.61
CA ALA A 76 -3.90 -8.84 40.65
C ALA A 76 -3.47 -7.79 41.67
N PHE A 77 -4.32 -6.77 41.84
CA PHE A 77 -4.03 -5.64 42.74
C PHE A 77 -3.96 -6.07 44.21
N SER A 78 -4.86 -6.96 44.64
CA SER A 78 -4.95 -7.42 46.03
C SER A 78 -3.69 -8.10 46.56
N SER A 79 -3.03 -8.88 45.71
CA SER A 79 -1.79 -9.61 46.04
C SER A 79 -0.52 -8.90 45.55
N ASP A 80 -0.68 -7.84 44.74
CA ASP A 80 0.41 -7.15 44.08
C ASP A 80 1.34 -8.08 43.26
N GLN A 81 0.75 -9.05 42.57
CA GLN A 81 1.49 -10.06 41.82
C GLN A 81 1.04 -10.15 40.37
N LEU A 82 1.99 -10.47 39.52
CA LEU A 82 1.75 -10.82 38.10
C LEU A 82 1.66 -12.35 37.99
N TYR A 83 0.54 -12.82 37.47
CA TYR A 83 0.26 -14.23 37.27
C TYR A 83 0.35 -14.59 35.78
N GLU A 84 1.20 -15.54 35.46
CA GLU A 84 1.30 -16.14 34.13
C GLU A 84 0.31 -17.28 33.97
N LYS A 85 0.17 -17.80 32.76
CA LYS A 85 -0.87 -18.76 32.36
C LYS A 85 -0.94 -20.01 33.23
N GLU A 86 0.20 -20.50 33.71
CA GLU A 86 0.28 -21.65 34.56
C GLU A 86 -0.41 -21.45 35.91
N ASN A 87 -0.48 -20.21 36.37
CA ASN A 87 -0.96 -19.82 37.69
C ASN A 87 -2.36 -19.19 37.67
N TRP A 88 -3.12 -19.23 36.56
CA TRP A 88 -4.44 -18.61 36.45
C TRP A 88 -5.54 -19.31 37.26
N LYS A 89 -5.25 -20.47 37.86
CA LYS A 89 -6.14 -21.11 38.82
C LYS A 89 -6.06 -20.52 40.23
N ASP A 90 -5.08 -19.64 40.47
CA ASP A 90 -5.00 -18.88 41.72
C ASP A 90 -6.26 -18.01 41.88
N PRO A 91 -6.84 -17.93 43.09
CA PRO A 91 -8.07 -17.17 43.36
C PRO A 91 -7.96 -15.70 42.92
N GLU A 92 -6.80 -15.07 43.10
CA GLU A 92 -6.59 -13.65 42.80
C GLU A 92 -6.52 -13.45 41.26
N ALA A 93 -5.78 -14.28 40.56
CA ALA A 93 -5.73 -14.25 39.10
C ALA A 93 -7.11 -14.52 38.47
N LYS A 94 -7.81 -15.53 39.02
CA LYS A 94 -9.16 -15.90 38.58
C LYS A 94 -10.13 -14.72 38.74
N LYS A 95 -10.07 -13.99 39.85
CA LYS A 95 -10.94 -12.81 40.12
C LYS A 95 -10.73 -11.74 39.05
N VAL A 96 -9.49 -11.46 38.63
CA VAL A 96 -9.18 -10.50 37.56
C VAL A 96 -9.76 -10.95 36.23
N ILE A 97 -9.54 -12.23 35.84
CA ILE A 97 -10.07 -12.78 34.60
C ILE A 97 -11.60 -12.78 34.58
N GLU A 98 -12.23 -13.15 35.68
CA GLU A 98 -13.69 -13.15 35.84
C GLU A 98 -14.26 -11.74 35.71
N THR A 99 -13.68 -10.76 36.40
CA THR A 99 -14.12 -9.36 36.30
C THR A 99 -13.94 -8.80 34.89
N ALA A 100 -12.83 -9.13 34.22
CA ALA A 100 -12.58 -8.74 32.85
C ALA A 100 -13.57 -9.38 31.86
N MET A 101 -13.96 -10.64 32.10
CA MET A 101 -14.99 -11.32 31.33
C MET A 101 -16.36 -10.66 31.51
N TRP A 102 -16.75 -10.35 32.76
CA TRP A 102 -18.01 -9.64 33.03
C TRP A 102 -18.05 -8.20 32.49
N ALA A 103 -16.89 -7.58 32.30
CA ALA A 103 -16.76 -6.29 31.62
C ALA A 103 -16.74 -6.42 30.07
N SER A 104 -16.96 -7.61 29.52
CA SER A 104 -16.98 -7.88 28.08
C SER A 104 -18.40 -8.13 27.59
N GLU A 105 -18.60 -7.95 26.28
CA GLU A 105 -19.87 -8.24 25.63
C GLU A 105 -20.32 -9.68 25.90
N PRO A 106 -21.62 -9.94 26.15
CA PRO A 106 -22.16 -11.30 26.34
C PRO A 106 -21.87 -12.22 25.15
N VAL A 107 -21.90 -11.66 23.94
CA VAL A 107 -21.52 -12.32 22.69
C VAL A 107 -20.31 -11.58 22.09
N PRO A 108 -19.09 -11.93 22.49
CA PRO A 108 -17.92 -11.17 22.14
C PRO A 108 -17.59 -11.27 20.65
N PHE A 109 -17.34 -10.14 19.99
CA PHE A 109 -16.85 -10.06 18.62
C PHE A 109 -15.36 -9.66 18.54
N ASP A 110 -14.88 -8.90 19.51
CA ASP A 110 -13.48 -8.47 19.63
C ASP A 110 -12.54 -9.64 20.01
N PRO A 111 -11.32 -9.74 19.42
CA PRO A 111 -10.38 -10.82 19.76
C PRO A 111 -9.95 -10.87 21.22
N MET A 112 -9.81 -9.73 21.91
CA MET A 112 -9.46 -9.69 23.34
C MET A 112 -10.59 -10.25 24.20
N GLU A 113 -11.82 -9.85 23.90
CA GLU A 113 -13.00 -10.34 24.63
C GLU A 113 -13.21 -11.85 24.40
N LYS A 114 -13.10 -12.32 23.16
CA LYS A 114 -13.14 -13.78 22.86
C LYS A 114 -12.12 -14.56 23.66
N ASN A 115 -10.92 -13.99 23.80
CA ASN A 115 -9.88 -14.63 24.58
C ASN A 115 -10.18 -14.62 26.08
N LEU A 116 -10.71 -13.52 26.63
CA LEU A 116 -11.15 -13.45 28.03
C LEU A 116 -12.23 -14.47 28.35
N HIS A 117 -13.28 -14.58 27.52
CA HIS A 117 -14.33 -15.59 27.67
C HIS A 117 -13.78 -17.01 27.63
N HIS A 118 -12.83 -17.27 26.73
CA HIS A 118 -12.20 -18.57 26.59
C HIS A 118 -11.35 -18.93 27.82
N GLU A 119 -10.54 -18.01 28.33
CA GLU A 119 -9.71 -18.26 29.50
C GLU A 119 -10.54 -18.32 30.81
N TYR A 120 -11.60 -17.53 30.93
CA TYR A 120 -12.58 -17.67 32.01
C TYR A 120 -13.18 -19.08 32.05
N GLN A 121 -13.60 -19.61 30.89
CA GLN A 121 -14.18 -20.95 30.79
C GLN A 121 -13.21 -22.06 31.23
N LYS A 122 -11.89 -21.87 31.01
CA LYS A 122 -10.85 -22.83 31.43
C LYS A 122 -10.51 -22.74 32.92
N THR A 123 -10.65 -21.56 33.50
CA THR A 123 -10.25 -21.32 34.91
C THR A 123 -11.39 -21.48 35.88
N THR A 124 -12.65 -21.43 35.42
CA THR A 124 -13.81 -21.58 36.31
C THR A 124 -14.30 -23.02 36.41
N ASN A 125 -14.70 -23.43 37.62
CA ASN A 125 -15.34 -24.72 37.84
C ASN A 125 -16.85 -24.69 37.58
N LYS A 126 -17.49 -23.53 37.71
CA LYS A 126 -18.92 -23.32 37.46
C LYS A 126 -19.08 -22.06 36.61
N ASP A 127 -19.63 -22.22 35.44
CA ASP A 127 -19.92 -21.12 34.51
C ASP A 127 -21.24 -20.43 34.94
N SER A 128 -21.13 -19.25 35.54
CA SER A 128 -22.28 -18.49 36.03
C SER A 128 -22.89 -17.54 34.99
N ARG A 129 -22.33 -17.47 33.77
CA ARG A 129 -22.84 -16.55 32.72
C ARG A 129 -24.32 -16.75 32.39
N ARG A 130 -24.81 -17.98 32.50
CA ARG A 130 -26.23 -18.32 32.21
C ARG A 130 -27.19 -17.89 33.33
N ASP A 131 -26.68 -17.64 34.53
CA ASP A 131 -27.47 -17.28 35.68
C ASP A 131 -27.77 -15.75 35.75
N PHE A 132 -27.07 -14.96 34.93
CA PHE A 132 -27.16 -13.51 34.89
C PHE A 132 -27.55 -13.00 33.50
N SER A 133 -28.37 -11.94 33.49
CA SER A 133 -28.71 -11.19 32.27
C SER A 133 -28.20 -9.75 32.37
N MET A 134 -27.76 -9.19 31.25
CA MET A 134 -27.36 -7.79 31.18
C MET A 134 -28.58 -6.89 31.29
N VAL A 135 -28.57 -5.98 32.28
CA VAL A 135 -29.68 -5.05 32.57
C VAL A 135 -29.34 -3.62 32.19
N HIS A 136 -28.08 -3.27 32.15
CA HIS A 136 -27.61 -1.96 31.69
C HIS A 136 -26.20 -2.05 31.10
N GLU A 137 -25.93 -1.16 30.14
CA GLU A 137 -24.64 -1.06 29.48
C GLU A 137 -24.24 0.40 29.31
N TYR A 138 -22.97 0.69 29.61
CA TYR A 138 -22.32 1.89 29.14
C TYR A 138 -21.33 1.49 28.06
N PRO A 139 -21.57 1.89 26.79
CA PRO A 139 -20.71 1.54 25.68
C PRO A 139 -19.33 2.16 25.83
N LEU A 140 -18.40 1.70 25.01
CA LEU A 140 -17.02 2.19 25.00
C LEU A 140 -16.98 3.70 24.75
N ASP A 141 -16.62 4.50 25.75
CA ASP A 141 -16.56 5.96 25.69
C ASP A 141 -15.42 6.53 26.56
N GLY A 142 -15.08 7.79 26.33
CA GLY A 142 -14.03 8.51 27.05
C GLY A 142 -12.68 8.54 26.34
N LYS A 143 -11.72 9.29 26.94
CA LYS A 143 -10.34 9.44 26.44
C LYS A 143 -9.35 9.37 27.61
N PRO A 144 -8.67 8.22 27.84
CA PRO A 144 -8.83 6.90 27.17
C PRO A 144 -10.22 6.27 27.38
N PRO A 145 -10.65 5.38 26.47
CA PRO A 145 -11.99 4.80 26.51
C PRO A 145 -12.12 3.72 27.60
N MET A 146 -13.32 3.62 28.19
CA MET A 146 -13.75 2.53 29.06
C MET A 146 -15.17 2.09 28.72
N MET A 147 -15.54 0.89 29.11
CA MET A 147 -16.89 0.34 29.01
C MET A 147 -17.29 -0.33 30.31
N THR A 148 -18.60 -0.30 30.64
CA THR A 148 -19.13 -0.89 31.87
C THR A 148 -20.38 -1.68 31.58
N HIS A 149 -20.43 -2.93 32.04
CA HIS A 149 -21.62 -3.78 31.98
C HIS A 149 -22.21 -4.05 33.35
N VAL A 150 -23.53 -4.07 33.41
CA VAL A 150 -24.31 -4.39 34.61
C VAL A 150 -25.15 -5.62 34.34
N PHE A 151 -24.88 -6.68 35.07
CA PHE A 151 -25.63 -7.92 35.02
C PHE A 151 -26.44 -8.11 36.31
N GLN A 152 -27.58 -8.78 36.21
CA GLN A 152 -28.41 -9.10 37.36
C GLN A 152 -28.97 -10.53 37.21
N ASN A 153 -29.02 -11.28 38.33
CA ASN A 153 -29.67 -12.57 38.38
C ASN A 153 -31.14 -12.46 38.83
N GLN A 154 -31.84 -13.59 38.83
CA GLN A 154 -33.26 -13.66 39.27
C GLN A 154 -33.48 -13.30 40.73
N GLU A 155 -32.46 -13.43 41.58
CA GLU A 155 -32.50 -13.08 43.01
C GLU A 155 -32.21 -11.60 43.29
N GLY A 156 -31.94 -10.81 42.23
CA GLY A 156 -31.60 -9.41 42.34
C GLY A 156 -30.13 -9.10 42.61
N LYS A 157 -29.26 -10.13 42.70
CA LYS A 157 -27.81 -9.95 42.83
C LYS A 157 -27.22 -9.35 41.58
N ARG A 158 -26.41 -8.30 41.74
CA ARG A 158 -25.76 -7.59 40.61
C ARG A 158 -24.28 -7.91 40.49
N ILE A 159 -23.79 -7.82 39.29
CA ILE A 159 -22.38 -7.79 38.92
C ILE A 159 -22.18 -6.56 38.04
N ILE A 160 -21.37 -5.62 38.50
CA ILE A 160 -21.00 -4.42 37.78
C ILE A 160 -19.51 -4.46 37.55
N ALA A 161 -19.10 -4.58 36.28
CA ALA A 161 -17.70 -4.71 35.90
C ALA A 161 -17.37 -3.74 34.75
N ALA A 162 -16.19 -3.13 34.85
CA ALA A 162 -15.69 -2.23 33.83
C ALA A 162 -14.28 -2.60 33.42
N LYS A 163 -13.97 -2.33 32.14
CA LYS A 163 -12.62 -2.42 31.59
C LYS A 163 -12.35 -1.27 30.63
N GLY A 164 -11.08 -0.93 30.46
CA GLY A 164 -10.70 0.16 29.58
C GLY A 164 -9.22 0.50 29.60
N GLY A 165 -8.87 1.64 29.05
CA GLY A 165 -7.53 2.18 29.19
C GLY A 165 -7.11 2.26 30.66
N PRO A 166 -5.92 1.75 31.01
CA PRO A 166 -5.52 1.68 32.44
C PRO A 166 -5.62 3.02 33.14
N GLU A 167 -5.29 4.11 32.46
CA GLU A 167 -5.32 5.47 33.00
C GLU A 167 -6.73 5.90 33.38
N THR A 168 -7.75 5.52 32.60
CA THR A 168 -9.16 5.83 32.93
C THR A 168 -9.65 4.97 34.08
N ILE A 169 -9.34 3.68 34.10
CA ILE A 169 -9.74 2.76 35.17
C ILE A 169 -9.11 3.17 36.51
N ILE A 170 -7.83 3.58 36.51
CA ILE A 170 -7.15 4.13 37.70
C ILE A 170 -7.90 5.36 38.22
N LYS A 171 -8.23 6.30 37.33
CA LYS A 171 -8.89 7.57 37.68
C LYS A 171 -10.27 7.40 38.29
N VAL A 172 -11.05 6.40 37.83
CA VAL A 172 -12.40 6.14 38.35
C VAL A 172 -12.40 5.22 39.57
N SER A 173 -11.25 4.69 39.97
CA SER A 173 -11.09 3.76 41.08
C SER A 173 -10.63 4.49 42.36
N LYS A 174 -11.03 3.95 43.51
CA LYS A 174 -10.55 4.43 44.83
C LYS A 174 -9.13 3.92 45.07
N LEU A 175 -8.13 4.72 44.73
CA LEU A 175 -6.71 4.40 44.91
C LEU A 175 -6.00 5.52 45.66
N THR A 176 -4.99 5.17 46.42
CA THR A 176 -4.06 6.13 47.02
C THR A 176 -2.98 6.53 45.98
N PRO A 177 -2.33 7.70 46.14
CA PRO A 177 -1.24 8.11 45.23
C PRO A 177 -0.07 7.10 45.15
N GLU A 178 0.17 6.37 46.24
CA GLU A 178 1.22 5.33 46.30
C GLU A 178 0.84 4.12 45.44
N GLU A 179 -0.42 3.67 45.57
CA GLU A 179 -0.98 2.58 44.77
C GLU A 179 -1.01 2.93 43.27
N GLU A 180 -1.47 4.15 42.94
CA GLU A 180 -1.44 4.64 41.55
C GLU A 180 -0.02 4.58 40.97
N THR A 181 0.98 5.10 41.72
CA THR A 181 2.38 5.11 41.29
C THR A 181 2.90 3.70 41.01
N LYS A 182 2.52 2.73 41.85
CA LYS A 182 2.92 1.32 41.71
C LYS A 182 2.31 0.67 40.48
N ILE A 183 1.00 0.91 40.26
CA ILE A 183 0.30 0.41 39.08
C ILE A 183 0.91 1.01 37.80
N TYR A 184 1.19 2.33 37.79
CA TYR A 184 1.83 2.96 36.61
C TYR A 184 3.23 2.41 36.31
N LYS A 185 4.03 2.05 37.33
CA LYS A 185 5.32 1.38 37.13
C LYS A 185 5.15 0.00 36.46
N THR A 186 4.15 -0.77 36.92
CA THR A 186 3.82 -2.08 36.35
C THR A 186 3.36 -1.95 34.89
N ILE A 187 2.50 -0.97 34.62
CA ILE A 187 2.03 -0.68 33.25
C ILE A 187 3.21 -0.30 32.35
N ALA A 188 4.11 0.57 32.80
CA ALA A 188 5.28 0.98 32.02
C ALA A 188 6.20 -0.21 31.71
N ALA A 189 6.49 -1.05 32.71
CA ALA A 189 7.32 -2.24 32.55
C ALA A 189 6.73 -3.26 31.54
N LEU A 190 5.43 -3.49 31.60
CA LEU A 190 4.75 -4.41 30.67
C LEU A 190 4.59 -3.80 29.27
N SER A 191 4.25 -2.53 29.17
CA SER A 191 4.13 -1.83 27.87
C SER A 191 5.46 -1.77 27.12
N SER A 192 6.59 -1.59 27.83
CA SER A 192 7.93 -1.61 27.23
C SER A 192 8.33 -2.96 26.62
N GLN A 193 7.65 -4.04 26.98
CA GLN A 193 7.82 -5.37 26.38
C GLN A 193 6.93 -5.58 25.15
N GLY A 194 6.04 -4.63 24.85
CA GLY A 194 5.14 -4.66 23.70
C GLY A 194 3.77 -5.24 24.02
N TYR A 195 3.43 -5.38 25.29
CA TYR A 195 2.10 -5.84 25.71
C TYR A 195 1.05 -4.73 25.62
N ARG A 196 -0.18 -5.11 25.27
CA ARG A 196 -1.36 -4.26 25.37
C ARG A 196 -2.05 -4.54 26.70
N ILE A 197 -2.30 -3.48 27.47
CA ILE A 197 -2.82 -3.58 28.82
C ILE A 197 -4.19 -2.94 28.89
N LEU A 198 -5.14 -3.60 29.56
CA LEU A 198 -6.40 -3.02 29.97
C LEU A 198 -6.49 -3.07 31.49
N GLY A 199 -6.99 -1.98 32.08
CA GLY A 199 -7.41 -1.95 33.48
C GLY A 199 -8.77 -2.59 33.65
N VAL A 200 -9.00 -3.20 34.80
CA VAL A 200 -10.24 -3.88 35.17
C VAL A 200 -10.66 -3.47 36.56
N CYS A 201 -11.95 -3.18 36.73
CA CYS A 201 -12.52 -2.77 38.03
C CYS A 201 -13.97 -3.28 38.17
N TYR A 202 -14.45 -3.32 39.38
CA TYR A 202 -15.86 -3.63 39.72
C TYR A 202 -16.48 -2.55 40.60
N SER A 203 -17.79 -2.55 40.70
CA SER A 203 -18.53 -1.62 41.57
C SER A 203 -19.62 -2.35 42.35
N ASP A 204 -19.83 -1.90 43.59
CA ASP A 204 -20.91 -2.36 44.49
C ASP A 204 -22.12 -1.39 44.46
N PHE A 205 -22.32 -0.71 43.33
CA PHE A 205 -23.42 0.25 43.18
C PHE A 205 -24.80 -0.44 43.26
N GLU A 206 -25.61 -0.08 44.26
CA GLU A 206 -26.92 -0.66 44.53
C GLU A 206 -28.11 0.22 44.05
N GLY A 207 -27.83 1.44 43.57
CA GLY A 207 -28.85 2.38 43.09
C GLY A 207 -29.68 1.85 41.94
N THR A 208 -30.97 2.23 41.88
CA THR A 208 -31.88 1.88 40.77
C THR A 208 -31.69 2.78 39.56
N ASP A 209 -31.32 4.03 39.79
CA ASP A 209 -31.09 5.03 38.76
C ASP A 209 -29.60 5.09 38.42
N PHE A 210 -29.25 4.56 37.26
CA PHE A 210 -27.87 4.58 36.79
C PHE A 210 -27.44 5.99 36.36
N PRO A 211 -26.26 6.48 36.80
CA PRO A 211 -25.73 7.78 36.37
C PRO A 211 -25.68 7.93 34.85
N LYS A 212 -25.75 9.18 34.36
CA LYS A 212 -25.64 9.44 32.92
C LYS A 212 -24.26 9.09 32.34
N SER A 213 -23.24 9.21 33.17
CA SER A 213 -21.86 8.92 32.83
C SER A 213 -21.29 7.79 33.67
N GLN A 214 -20.70 6.79 33.04
CA GLN A 214 -20.04 5.70 33.76
C GLN A 214 -18.88 6.17 34.67
N GLN A 215 -18.30 7.34 34.40
CA GLN A 215 -17.25 7.94 35.24
C GLN A 215 -17.75 8.47 36.58
N GLU A 216 -19.06 8.58 36.78
CA GLU A 216 -19.68 8.96 38.05
C GLU A 216 -19.87 7.77 39.01
N ILE A 217 -19.73 6.54 38.48
CA ILE A 217 -19.77 5.32 39.28
C ILE A 217 -18.43 5.17 40.00
N LEU A 218 -18.51 4.83 41.27
CA LEU A 218 -17.33 4.57 42.07
C LEU A 218 -16.90 3.12 41.92
N PHE A 219 -15.69 2.93 41.43
CA PHE A 219 -15.15 1.61 41.18
C PHE A 219 -14.04 1.19 42.17
N HIS A 220 -13.87 -0.12 42.32
CA HIS A 220 -12.76 -0.76 43.00
C HIS A 220 -11.82 -1.40 41.98
N PHE A 221 -10.59 -0.99 41.97
CA PHE A 221 -9.59 -1.50 41.06
C PHE A 221 -9.33 -2.99 41.36
N THR A 222 -9.47 -3.86 40.35
CA THR A 222 -9.25 -5.31 40.51
C THR A 222 -7.85 -5.71 40.04
N GLY A 223 -7.41 -5.15 38.92
CA GLY A 223 -6.12 -5.48 38.34
C GLY A 223 -5.96 -5.07 36.88
N LEU A 224 -4.98 -5.70 36.22
CA LEU A 224 -4.68 -5.48 34.80
C LEU A 224 -4.75 -6.80 34.06
N VAL A 225 -5.30 -6.78 32.86
CA VAL A 225 -5.20 -7.89 31.89
C VAL A 225 -4.22 -7.52 30.80
N VAL A 226 -3.29 -8.41 30.52
CA VAL A 226 -2.11 -8.16 29.67
C VAL A 226 -2.19 -9.04 28.44
N PHE A 227 -2.33 -8.40 27.28
CA PHE A 227 -2.43 -9.09 25.99
C PHE A 227 -1.17 -8.91 25.16
N TYR A 228 -0.90 -9.90 24.33
CA TYR A 228 0.17 -9.85 23.34
C TYR A 228 -0.35 -10.12 21.93
N ASP A 229 0.05 -9.26 21.01
CA ASP A 229 -0.18 -9.40 19.58
C ASP A 229 1.19 -9.45 18.89
N PRO A 230 1.69 -10.64 18.52
CA PRO A 230 3.03 -10.80 17.97
C PRO A 230 3.17 -10.13 16.59
N PRO A 231 4.36 -9.61 16.25
CA PRO A 231 4.69 -9.25 14.88
C PRO A 231 4.54 -10.46 13.96
N LYS A 232 4.12 -10.26 12.72
CA LYS A 232 4.10 -11.31 11.69
C LYS A 232 5.51 -11.85 11.47
N SER A 233 5.63 -13.15 11.24
CA SER A 233 6.92 -13.85 11.12
C SER A 233 7.80 -13.31 9.99
N ASN A 234 7.22 -12.86 8.89
CA ASN A 234 7.92 -12.35 7.72
C ASN A 234 8.13 -10.82 7.74
N ILE A 235 7.60 -10.11 8.75
CA ILE A 235 7.52 -8.63 8.72
C ILE A 235 8.89 -7.96 8.66
N LYS A 236 9.89 -8.51 9.33
CA LYS A 236 11.25 -7.96 9.35
C LYS A 236 11.90 -7.96 7.97
N GLU A 237 11.72 -9.05 7.22
CA GLU A 237 12.20 -9.16 5.84
C GLU A 237 11.46 -8.20 4.90
N VAL A 238 10.15 -8.06 5.06
CA VAL A 238 9.32 -7.15 4.27
C VAL A 238 9.75 -5.70 4.49
N ILE A 239 9.97 -5.30 5.74
CA ILE A 239 10.44 -3.95 6.07
C ILE A 239 11.83 -3.68 5.49
N GLN A 240 12.73 -4.64 5.56
CA GLN A 240 14.06 -4.52 4.97
C GLN A 240 13.98 -4.32 3.44
N GLN A 241 13.10 -5.06 2.75
CA GLN A 241 12.89 -4.90 1.30
C GLN A 241 12.33 -3.51 0.94
N PHE A 242 11.47 -2.90 1.77
CA PHE A 242 11.06 -1.51 1.57
C PHE A 242 12.22 -0.54 1.65
N TYR A 243 13.10 -0.68 2.65
CA TYR A 243 14.28 0.17 2.79
C TYR A 243 15.27 0.00 1.62
N GLU A 244 15.47 -1.23 1.13
CA GLU A 244 16.29 -1.51 -0.05
C GLU A 244 15.71 -0.87 -1.31
N ALA A 245 14.38 -0.82 -1.41
CA ALA A 245 13.68 -0.13 -2.48
C ALA A 245 13.68 1.41 -2.34
N GLY A 246 14.32 1.96 -1.29
CA GLY A 246 14.38 3.39 -1.00
C GLY A 246 13.07 3.96 -0.47
N ILE A 247 12.17 3.11 0.04
CA ILE A 247 10.86 3.51 0.57
C ILE A 247 10.97 3.69 2.09
N GLN A 248 10.52 4.83 2.59
CA GLN A 248 10.45 5.09 4.03
C GLN A 248 9.19 4.45 4.62
N LEU A 249 9.30 3.97 5.86
CA LEU A 249 8.16 3.43 6.60
C LEU A 249 7.84 4.33 7.78
N LYS A 250 6.54 4.64 7.96
CA LYS A 250 6.00 5.33 9.13
C LYS A 250 4.89 4.49 9.75
N VAL A 251 4.95 4.29 11.06
CA VAL A 251 3.87 3.62 11.81
C VAL A 251 2.88 4.67 12.28
N VAL A 252 1.60 4.50 11.92
CA VAL A 252 0.53 5.48 12.22
C VAL A 252 -0.60 4.74 12.95
N THR A 253 -0.52 4.65 14.27
CA THR A 253 -1.39 3.79 15.07
C THR A 253 -2.10 4.52 16.22
N GLY A 254 -3.30 4.04 16.58
CA GLY A 254 -4.02 4.48 17.77
C GLY A 254 -3.45 3.96 19.11
N ASP A 255 -2.52 3.01 19.06
CA ASP A 255 -1.93 2.39 20.24
C ASP A 255 -0.98 3.33 21.00
N ASN A 256 -0.66 2.94 22.25
CA ASN A 256 0.25 3.71 23.06
C ASN A 256 1.71 3.63 22.58
N THR A 257 2.48 4.61 22.98
CA THR A 257 3.85 4.85 22.55
C THR A 257 4.78 3.70 22.91
N LEU A 258 4.77 3.20 24.15
CA LEU A 258 5.69 2.16 24.61
C LEU A 258 5.47 0.82 23.88
N THR A 259 4.21 0.40 23.77
CA THR A 259 3.85 -0.83 23.04
C THR A 259 4.20 -0.73 21.57
N THR A 260 3.96 0.43 20.94
CA THR A 260 4.28 0.65 19.53
C THR A 260 5.77 0.60 19.29
N LYS A 261 6.58 1.27 20.14
CA LYS A 261 8.05 1.24 20.06
C LYS A 261 8.59 -0.18 20.15
N ALA A 262 8.16 -0.95 21.16
CA ALA A 262 8.63 -2.32 21.37
C ALA A 262 8.30 -3.25 20.17
N ILE A 263 7.10 -3.12 19.59
CA ILE A 263 6.72 -3.90 18.40
C ILE A 263 7.51 -3.44 17.16
N ALA A 264 7.72 -2.15 16.99
CA ALA A 264 8.49 -1.58 15.88
C ALA A 264 9.96 -2.03 15.92
N GLU A 265 10.58 -2.08 17.09
CA GLU A 265 11.93 -2.63 17.29
C GLU A 265 12.01 -4.10 16.89
N LYS A 266 11.08 -4.92 17.38
CA LYS A 266 10.99 -6.35 17.02
C LYS A 266 10.76 -6.56 15.53
N ALA A 267 10.01 -5.69 14.88
CA ALA A 267 9.76 -5.70 13.45
C ALA A 267 10.94 -5.20 12.60
N GLY A 268 11.99 -4.62 13.21
CA GLY A 268 13.17 -4.10 12.51
C GLY A 268 12.98 -2.73 11.88
N ILE A 269 12.04 -1.93 12.38
CA ILE A 269 11.83 -0.54 11.94
C ILE A 269 12.98 0.32 12.44
N LYS A 270 13.48 1.22 11.57
CA LYS A 270 14.58 2.15 11.89
C LYS A 270 14.03 3.42 12.56
N ASN A 271 14.87 4.09 13.34
CA ASN A 271 14.57 5.39 14.00
C ASN A 271 13.32 5.34 14.89
N VAL A 272 13.17 4.27 15.66
CA VAL A 272 12.01 4.03 16.54
C VAL A 272 11.95 5.00 17.74
N ASP A 273 13.03 5.75 18.02
CA ASP A 273 13.05 6.78 19.06
C ASP A 273 12.40 8.10 18.62
N SER A 274 12.19 8.28 17.32
CA SER A 274 11.51 9.46 16.78
C SER A 274 10.00 9.25 16.82
N ILE A 275 9.37 9.75 17.86
CA ILE A 275 7.97 9.50 18.22
C ILE A 275 7.22 10.81 18.38
N MET A 276 5.94 10.83 17.96
CA MET A 276 5.02 11.92 18.19
C MET A 276 3.60 11.40 18.42
N GLU A 277 2.86 12.00 19.33
CA GLU A 277 1.47 11.63 19.61
C GLU A 277 0.47 12.46 18.79
N GLY A 278 -0.69 11.87 18.49
CA GLY A 278 -1.74 12.52 17.70
C GLY A 278 -2.19 13.88 18.24
N ALA A 279 -2.25 14.03 19.56
CA ALA A 279 -2.62 15.30 20.22
C ALA A 279 -1.56 16.41 19.98
N GLU A 280 -0.28 16.06 19.89
CA GLU A 280 0.80 17.00 19.59
C GLU A 280 0.72 17.44 18.12
N ILE A 281 0.52 16.47 17.21
CA ILE A 281 0.36 16.71 15.78
C ILE A 281 -0.75 17.73 15.49
N MET A 282 -1.86 17.66 16.20
CA MET A 282 -2.97 18.57 15.98
C MET A 282 -2.65 20.03 16.36
N LYS A 283 -1.70 20.27 17.25
CA LYS A 283 -1.28 21.61 17.68
C LYS A 283 -0.31 22.29 16.73
N LEU A 284 0.37 21.51 15.86
CA LEU A 284 1.37 22.04 14.94
C LEU A 284 0.72 22.87 13.84
N ASN A 285 1.35 23.99 13.49
CA ASN A 285 1.06 24.73 12.27
C ASN A 285 1.63 23.97 11.03
N GLU A 286 1.37 24.47 9.82
CA GLU A 286 1.71 23.77 8.59
C GLU A 286 3.24 23.60 8.40
N VAL A 287 4.01 24.62 8.73
CA VAL A 287 5.48 24.62 8.59
C VAL A 287 6.13 23.68 9.62
N GLU A 288 5.69 23.76 10.87
CA GLU A 288 6.13 22.87 11.94
C GLU A 288 5.80 21.41 11.62
N MET A 289 4.60 21.18 11.06
CA MET A 289 4.13 19.86 10.68
C MET A 289 5.03 19.23 9.62
N LEU A 290 5.37 19.95 8.56
CA LEU A 290 6.24 19.45 7.49
C LEU A 290 7.61 19.03 8.05
N LYS A 291 8.22 19.84 8.90
CA LYS A 291 9.50 19.50 9.54
C LYS A 291 9.37 18.27 10.44
N ALA A 292 8.39 18.28 11.34
CA ALA A 292 8.17 17.20 12.29
C ALA A 292 7.88 15.85 11.60
N ILE A 293 7.07 15.86 10.53
CA ILE A 293 6.66 14.63 9.85
C ILE A 293 7.83 13.93 9.13
N HIS A 294 8.83 14.68 8.67
CA HIS A 294 10.04 14.10 8.08
C HIS A 294 10.85 13.32 9.09
N GLU A 295 11.02 13.86 10.26
CA GLU A 295 11.86 13.31 11.32
C GLU A 295 11.17 12.16 12.07
N THR A 296 9.81 12.16 12.16
CA THR A 296 9.06 11.22 12.97
C THR A 296 8.80 9.90 12.23
N THR A 297 9.14 8.79 12.88
CA THR A 297 8.87 7.43 12.37
C THR A 297 7.64 6.81 13.01
N LEU A 298 7.44 6.99 14.32
CA LEU A 298 6.32 6.43 15.07
C LEU A 298 5.32 7.52 15.43
N LEU A 299 4.11 7.40 14.89
CA LEU A 299 2.99 8.30 15.13
C LEU A 299 1.95 7.51 15.95
N THR A 300 1.86 7.83 17.25
CA THR A 300 1.14 7.02 18.23
C THR A 300 -0.08 7.76 18.78
N ARG A 301 -1.01 7.03 19.42
CA ARG A 301 -2.29 7.59 19.92
C ARG A 301 -3.04 8.40 18.86
N MET A 302 -2.96 7.92 17.61
CA MET A 302 -3.56 8.58 16.46
C MET A 302 -5.05 8.32 16.37
N PHE A 303 -5.81 9.37 16.17
CA PHE A 303 -7.24 9.32 15.85
C PHE A 303 -7.46 9.72 14.37
N PRO A 304 -8.65 9.50 13.78
CA PRO A 304 -8.87 9.65 12.34
C PRO A 304 -8.42 10.99 11.75
N GLU A 305 -8.70 12.10 12.42
CA GLU A 305 -8.34 13.43 11.96
C GLU A 305 -6.82 13.65 11.95
N ALA A 306 -6.13 13.11 12.97
CA ALA A 306 -4.67 13.19 13.03
C ALA A 306 -4.01 12.34 11.94
N LYS A 307 -4.52 11.13 11.66
CA LYS A 307 -4.07 10.28 10.55
C LYS A 307 -4.22 11.01 9.20
N LEU A 308 -5.38 11.63 8.98
CA LEU A 308 -5.65 12.41 7.77
C LEU A 308 -4.72 13.62 7.64
N LYS A 309 -4.46 14.36 8.74
CA LYS A 309 -3.55 15.51 8.76
C LYS A 309 -2.12 15.10 8.35
N VAL A 310 -1.63 13.97 8.87
CA VAL A 310 -0.32 13.40 8.51
C VAL A 310 -0.23 13.08 7.03
N VAL A 311 -1.19 12.34 6.49
CA VAL A 311 -1.21 11.95 5.06
C VAL A 311 -1.23 13.18 4.17
N ASN A 312 -2.08 14.18 4.47
CA ASN A 312 -2.17 15.41 3.71
C ASN A 312 -0.87 16.24 3.75
N ALA A 313 -0.19 16.28 4.90
CA ALA A 313 1.09 16.97 5.04
C ALA A 313 2.18 16.31 4.18
N LEU A 314 2.28 14.98 4.18
CA LEU A 314 3.23 14.24 3.36
C LEU A 314 2.97 14.45 1.85
N ILE A 315 1.71 14.47 1.42
CA ILE A 315 1.35 14.73 0.01
C ILE A 315 1.72 16.17 -0.39
N LYS A 316 1.47 17.16 0.46
CA LYS A 316 1.88 18.56 0.23
C LYS A 316 3.41 18.70 0.11
N ASP A 317 4.16 17.85 0.80
CA ASP A 317 5.61 17.74 0.71
C ASP A 317 6.08 16.92 -0.51
N HIS A 318 5.25 16.78 -1.51
CA HIS A 318 5.53 16.06 -2.76
C HIS A 318 5.92 14.58 -2.57
N GLN A 319 5.52 13.95 -1.46
CA GLN A 319 5.70 12.52 -1.26
C GLN A 319 4.58 11.72 -1.95
N VAL A 320 4.93 10.54 -2.46
CA VAL A 320 3.94 9.55 -2.91
C VAL A 320 3.64 8.63 -1.74
N VAL A 321 2.50 8.86 -1.12
CA VAL A 321 2.11 8.21 0.12
C VAL A 321 1.22 7.01 -0.14
N ALA A 322 1.66 5.83 0.30
CA ALA A 322 0.81 4.66 0.43
C ALA A 322 0.33 4.55 1.90
N MET A 323 -0.97 4.56 2.13
CA MET A 323 -1.57 4.34 3.45
C MET A 323 -2.12 2.93 3.52
N VAL A 324 -1.68 2.14 4.49
CA VAL A 324 -2.15 0.77 4.75
C VAL A 324 -2.93 0.75 6.06
N GLY A 325 -4.16 0.25 6.04
CA GLY A 325 -5.01 0.16 7.21
C GLY A 325 -6.11 -0.87 7.05
N ASP A 326 -6.75 -1.27 8.17
CA ASP A 326 -7.82 -2.27 8.20
C ASP A 326 -9.11 -1.77 8.87
N GLY A 327 -9.02 -0.67 9.62
CA GLY A 327 -10.11 -0.16 10.44
C GLY A 327 -10.95 0.95 9.81
N VAL A 328 -12.07 1.23 10.46
CA VAL A 328 -12.95 2.37 10.13
C VAL A 328 -12.21 3.70 10.31
N ASN A 329 -11.33 3.78 11.32
CA ASN A 329 -10.55 4.96 11.65
C ASN A 329 -9.52 5.34 10.58
N ASP A 330 -9.18 4.41 9.68
CA ASP A 330 -8.24 4.62 8.59
C ASP A 330 -8.91 5.14 7.33
N GLY A 331 -10.22 5.00 7.21
CA GLY A 331 -10.99 5.34 6.01
C GLY A 331 -10.68 6.70 5.40
N PRO A 332 -10.72 7.81 6.17
CA PRO A 332 -10.37 9.13 5.66
C PRO A 332 -8.93 9.24 5.15
N ALA A 333 -7.95 8.66 5.87
CA ALA A 333 -6.54 8.66 5.49
C ALA A 333 -6.27 7.78 4.25
N LEU A 334 -6.91 6.60 4.15
CA LEU A 334 -6.87 5.73 2.98
C LEU A 334 -7.36 6.43 1.72
N LYS A 335 -8.49 7.14 1.83
CA LYS A 335 -9.08 7.87 0.69
C LYS A 335 -8.27 9.08 0.26
N ALA A 336 -7.59 9.75 1.19
CA ALA A 336 -6.78 10.94 0.94
C ALA A 336 -5.39 10.61 0.39
N SER A 337 -4.85 9.43 0.67
CA SER A 337 -3.53 9.02 0.21
C SER A 337 -3.45 8.85 -1.31
N ASN A 338 -2.23 8.89 -1.87
CA ASN A 338 -2.02 8.59 -3.30
C ASN A 338 -2.35 7.13 -3.61
N ILE A 339 -2.16 6.24 -2.64
CA ILE A 339 -2.39 4.80 -2.73
C ILE A 339 -3.02 4.34 -1.41
N GLY A 340 -4.33 4.18 -1.37
CA GLY A 340 -5.02 3.56 -0.24
C GLY A 340 -4.98 2.04 -0.35
N VAL A 341 -4.54 1.35 0.71
CA VAL A 341 -4.40 -0.11 0.74
C VAL A 341 -5.16 -0.69 1.94
N ALA A 342 -6.10 -1.56 1.68
CA ALA A 342 -6.87 -2.25 2.74
C ALA A 342 -6.50 -3.72 2.84
N MET A 343 -6.62 -4.27 4.06
CA MET A 343 -6.53 -5.71 4.30
C MET A 343 -7.78 -6.42 3.79
N GLY A 344 -7.64 -7.63 3.21
CA GLY A 344 -8.71 -8.37 2.57
C GLY A 344 -9.59 -9.15 3.53
N LYS A 345 -8.97 -9.92 4.43
CA LYS A 345 -9.68 -10.76 5.41
C LYS A 345 -10.13 -9.96 6.63
N LYS A 346 -9.24 -9.13 7.18
CA LYS A 346 -9.44 -8.36 8.42
C LYS A 346 -10.01 -6.97 8.18
N GLY A 347 -9.78 -6.41 7.00
CA GLY A 347 -10.24 -5.06 6.67
C GLY A 347 -11.75 -4.92 6.72
N THR A 348 -12.20 -3.85 7.37
CA THR A 348 -13.62 -3.48 7.37
C THR A 348 -14.10 -3.10 5.97
N GLU A 349 -15.39 -3.23 5.70
CA GLU A 349 -15.96 -2.81 4.41
C GLU A 349 -15.74 -1.31 4.13
N ILE A 350 -15.68 -0.49 5.19
CA ILE A 350 -15.37 0.95 5.07
C ILE A 350 -13.93 1.13 4.56
N ALA A 351 -12.96 0.45 5.16
CA ALA A 351 -11.56 0.49 4.72
C ALA A 351 -11.41 -0.01 3.28
N LYS A 352 -12.01 -1.16 2.95
CA LYS A 352 -12.00 -1.72 1.59
C LYS A 352 -12.63 -0.79 0.56
N ASN A 353 -13.73 -0.11 0.92
CA ASN A 353 -14.38 0.85 0.03
C ASN A 353 -13.57 2.11 -0.20
N ALA A 354 -12.86 2.60 0.82
CA ALA A 354 -11.99 3.76 0.73
C ALA A 354 -10.68 3.49 -0.04
N ALA A 355 -10.19 2.25 -0.01
CA ALA A 355 -8.91 1.86 -0.58
C ALA A 355 -8.93 1.74 -2.11
N ASP A 356 -7.75 1.92 -2.73
CA ASP A 356 -7.47 1.69 -4.15
C ASP A 356 -7.02 0.26 -4.43
N LEU A 357 -6.40 -0.39 -3.43
CA LEU A 357 -5.88 -1.75 -3.47
C LEU A 357 -6.38 -2.56 -2.27
N ILE A 358 -6.54 -3.86 -2.45
CA ILE A 358 -6.87 -4.78 -1.36
C ILE A 358 -5.88 -5.95 -1.37
N LEU A 359 -5.24 -6.21 -0.23
CA LEU A 359 -4.35 -7.36 -0.03
C LEU A 359 -5.15 -8.56 0.45
N ILE A 360 -5.42 -9.53 -0.43
CA ILE A 360 -6.36 -10.64 -0.18
C ILE A 360 -6.01 -11.42 1.09
N ASP A 361 -4.72 -11.69 1.32
CA ASP A 361 -4.22 -12.55 2.41
C ASP A 361 -3.77 -11.77 3.65
N ASP A 362 -3.99 -10.46 3.70
CA ASP A 362 -3.51 -9.56 4.75
C ASP A 362 -1.97 -9.54 4.88
N ASP A 363 -1.25 -9.94 3.84
CA ASP A 363 0.22 -10.01 3.86
C ASP A 363 0.84 -8.75 3.23
N LEU A 364 1.57 -7.99 4.05
CA LEU A 364 2.25 -6.77 3.62
C LEU A 364 3.36 -7.03 2.58
N SER A 365 3.88 -8.25 2.47
CA SER A 365 4.84 -8.63 1.41
C SER A 365 4.28 -8.43 0.01
N LYS A 366 2.96 -8.52 -0.16
CA LYS A 366 2.28 -8.25 -1.43
C LYS A 366 2.44 -6.80 -1.90
N MET A 367 2.71 -5.86 -0.99
CA MET A 367 3.05 -4.48 -1.35
C MET A 367 4.41 -4.39 -2.06
N ILE A 368 5.39 -5.21 -1.67
CA ILE A 368 6.69 -5.28 -2.37
C ILE A 368 6.46 -5.75 -3.82
N VAL A 369 5.65 -6.80 -4.00
CA VAL A 369 5.28 -7.30 -5.33
C VAL A 369 4.57 -6.22 -6.14
N ALA A 370 3.66 -5.48 -5.52
CA ALA A 370 2.90 -4.41 -6.16
C ALA A 370 3.79 -3.23 -6.57
N VAL A 371 4.73 -2.80 -5.72
CA VAL A 371 5.73 -1.77 -6.04
C VAL A 371 6.63 -2.22 -7.20
N ALA A 372 7.14 -3.45 -7.14
CA ALA A 372 7.99 -4.01 -8.20
C ALA A 372 7.25 -4.06 -9.56
N ALA A 373 5.98 -4.48 -9.55
CA ALA A 373 5.13 -4.47 -10.74
C ALA A 373 4.92 -3.06 -11.27
N GLY A 374 4.63 -2.07 -10.41
CA GLY A 374 4.47 -0.68 -10.79
C GLY A 374 5.73 -0.10 -11.43
N ARG A 375 6.91 -0.35 -10.84
CA ARG A 375 8.21 0.06 -11.40
C ARG A 375 8.49 -0.57 -12.77
N ARG A 376 8.20 -1.87 -12.91
CA ARG A 376 8.34 -2.57 -14.19
C ARG A 376 7.42 -1.96 -15.25
N ILE A 377 6.14 -1.79 -14.94
CA ILE A 377 5.15 -1.23 -15.86
C ILE A 377 5.57 0.16 -16.32
N TYR A 378 5.96 1.03 -15.41
CA TYR A 378 6.43 2.37 -15.74
C TYR A 378 7.65 2.36 -16.66
N THR A 379 8.66 1.53 -16.35
CA THR A 379 9.88 1.42 -17.15
C THR A 379 9.59 0.88 -18.54
N ASN A 380 8.75 -0.14 -18.65
CA ASN A 380 8.39 -0.73 -19.93
C ASN A 380 7.51 0.20 -20.77
N LEU A 381 6.56 0.91 -20.14
CA LEU A 381 5.78 1.95 -20.82
C LEU A 381 6.68 3.07 -21.38
N LYS A 382 7.72 3.45 -20.63
CA LYS A 382 8.71 4.43 -21.07
C LYS A 382 9.47 3.98 -22.31
N LYS A 383 9.87 2.71 -22.36
CA LYS A 383 10.50 2.08 -23.55
C LYS A 383 9.54 2.09 -24.74
N ALA A 384 8.28 1.73 -24.53
CA ALA A 384 7.26 1.74 -25.57
C ALA A 384 7.07 3.15 -26.15
N VAL A 385 6.95 4.17 -25.29
CA VAL A 385 6.81 5.56 -25.77
C VAL A 385 8.05 6.06 -26.50
N GLN A 386 9.26 5.72 -26.03
CA GLN A 386 10.50 6.05 -26.76
C GLN A 386 10.54 5.41 -28.15
N TYR A 387 10.16 4.14 -28.25
CA TYR A 387 10.03 3.46 -29.52
C TYR A 387 9.02 4.14 -30.45
N ILE A 388 7.83 4.47 -29.94
CA ILE A 388 6.77 5.16 -30.70
C ILE A 388 7.31 6.49 -31.27
N VAL A 389 7.93 7.32 -30.41
CA VAL A 389 8.53 8.59 -30.85
C VAL A 389 9.59 8.37 -31.92
N SER A 390 10.47 7.37 -31.75
CA SER A 390 11.56 7.10 -32.68
C SER A 390 11.08 6.66 -34.06
N ILE A 391 9.99 5.88 -34.16
CA ILE A 391 9.51 5.35 -35.44
C ILE A 391 8.55 6.33 -36.15
N HIS A 392 7.88 7.21 -35.44
CA HIS A 392 7.03 8.24 -36.09
C HIS A 392 7.85 9.27 -36.86
N ILE A 393 9.08 9.58 -36.42
CA ILE A 393 9.96 10.53 -37.10
C ILE A 393 10.22 10.08 -38.59
N PRO A 394 10.70 8.85 -38.85
CA PRO A 394 10.91 8.42 -40.25
C PRO A 394 9.61 8.31 -41.04
N ILE A 395 8.47 7.94 -40.42
CA ILE A 395 7.18 7.87 -41.11
C ILE A 395 6.78 9.28 -41.58
N ILE A 396 6.78 10.27 -40.67
CA ILE A 396 6.44 11.67 -40.97
C ILE A 396 7.37 12.25 -42.04
N LEU A 397 8.68 12.10 -41.86
CA LEU A 397 9.66 12.69 -42.77
C LEU A 397 9.67 12.00 -44.17
N THR A 398 9.43 10.68 -44.24
CA THR A 398 9.33 9.97 -45.50
C THR A 398 8.08 10.36 -46.30
N VAL A 399 6.97 10.68 -45.61
CA VAL A 399 5.76 11.20 -46.27
C VAL A 399 5.95 12.66 -46.68
N SER A 400 6.58 13.47 -45.84
CA SER A 400 6.61 14.93 -45.98
C SER A 400 7.73 15.43 -46.91
N LEU A 401 8.97 14.92 -46.74
CA LEU A 401 10.13 15.47 -47.46
C LEU A 401 10.06 15.29 -48.97
N PRO A 402 9.69 14.14 -49.57
CA PRO A 402 9.52 14.01 -51.02
C PRO A 402 8.49 15.00 -51.56
N LEU A 403 7.40 15.28 -50.83
CA LEU A 403 6.36 16.21 -51.21
C LEU A 403 6.87 17.66 -51.20
N PHE A 404 7.53 18.10 -50.12
CA PHE A 404 8.03 19.46 -49.95
C PHE A 404 9.21 19.78 -50.85
N LEU A 405 10.07 18.80 -51.15
CA LEU A 405 11.25 18.97 -51.98
C LEU A 405 10.98 18.72 -53.46
N GLY A 406 9.72 18.43 -53.83
CA GLY A 406 9.34 18.20 -55.23
C GLY A 406 10.05 17.02 -55.89
N TRP A 407 10.26 15.90 -55.14
CA TRP A 407 10.93 14.72 -55.68
C TRP A 407 10.07 14.02 -56.73
N ILE A 408 10.70 13.16 -57.56
CA ILE A 408 10.06 12.52 -58.73
C ILE A 408 8.81 11.73 -58.31
N TYR A 409 8.87 11.01 -57.19
CA TYR A 409 7.75 10.25 -56.65
C TYR A 409 7.31 10.82 -55.29
N PRO A 410 6.50 11.91 -55.29
CA PRO A 410 6.15 12.59 -54.05
C PRO A 410 5.18 11.79 -53.15
N ASP A 411 4.41 10.85 -53.74
CA ASP A 411 3.38 10.08 -53.06
C ASP A 411 3.89 8.66 -52.72
N ILE A 412 4.99 8.56 -51.96
CA ILE A 412 5.63 7.30 -51.63
C ILE A 412 4.72 6.39 -50.82
N PHE A 413 4.00 6.92 -49.85
CA PHE A 413 3.04 6.17 -49.04
C PHE A 413 1.60 6.58 -49.34
N THR A 414 0.73 5.58 -49.36
CA THR A 414 -0.72 5.73 -49.38
C THR A 414 -1.26 5.49 -47.98
N PRO A 415 -2.52 5.86 -47.69
CA PRO A 415 -3.14 5.56 -46.40
C PRO A 415 -3.03 4.09 -45.98
N VAL A 416 -3.10 3.17 -46.95
CA VAL A 416 -2.99 1.72 -46.69
C VAL A 416 -1.62 1.33 -46.13
N HIS A 417 -0.53 1.96 -46.58
CA HIS A 417 0.80 1.72 -46.03
C HIS A 417 0.93 2.20 -44.59
N VAL A 418 0.34 3.37 -44.28
CA VAL A 418 0.34 3.92 -42.92
C VAL A 418 -0.48 3.02 -41.99
N ILE A 419 -1.70 2.63 -42.37
CA ILE A 419 -2.54 1.72 -41.60
C ILE A 419 -1.81 0.37 -41.35
N PHE A 420 -1.10 -0.17 -42.35
CA PHE A 420 -0.33 -1.39 -42.18
C PHE A 420 0.80 -1.22 -41.16
N LEU A 421 1.53 -0.10 -41.21
CA LEU A 421 2.57 0.21 -40.20
C LEU A 421 2.00 0.29 -38.80
N GLU A 422 0.88 1.00 -38.60
CA GLU A 422 0.20 1.09 -37.33
C GLU A 422 -0.29 -0.27 -36.82
N LEU A 423 -0.81 -1.12 -37.72
CA LEU A 423 -1.23 -2.48 -37.37
C LEU A 423 -0.06 -3.34 -36.87
N VAL A 424 1.17 -3.13 -37.37
CA VAL A 424 2.38 -3.82 -36.90
C VAL A 424 2.92 -3.19 -35.62
N MET A 425 2.91 -1.86 -35.50
CA MET A 425 3.45 -1.14 -34.36
C MET A 425 2.59 -1.32 -33.09
N GLY A 426 1.27 -1.31 -33.22
CA GLY A 426 0.34 -1.42 -32.09
C GLY A 426 0.59 -2.65 -31.20
N PRO A 427 0.63 -3.88 -31.76
CA PRO A 427 0.97 -5.08 -30.99
C PRO A 427 2.38 -5.05 -30.38
N MET A 428 3.36 -4.49 -31.10
CA MET A 428 4.71 -4.35 -30.56
C MET A 428 4.72 -3.45 -29.31
N CYS A 429 4.12 -2.28 -29.39
CA CYS A 429 4.05 -1.36 -28.25
C CYS A 429 3.28 -1.97 -27.09
N SER A 430 2.13 -2.60 -27.36
CA SER A 430 1.19 -3.00 -26.33
C SER A 430 1.52 -4.36 -25.71
N ILE A 431 2.06 -5.31 -26.47
CA ILE A 431 2.26 -6.69 -26.01
C ILE A 431 3.75 -6.98 -25.74
N VAL A 432 4.64 -6.64 -26.69
CA VAL A 432 6.06 -6.98 -26.59
C VAL A 432 6.70 -6.24 -25.42
N TYR A 433 6.57 -4.91 -25.37
CA TYR A 433 7.15 -4.11 -24.29
C TYR A 433 6.50 -4.36 -22.94
N GLU A 434 5.18 -4.65 -22.90
CA GLU A 434 4.51 -4.99 -21.64
C GLU A 434 5.08 -6.28 -21.03
N ASN A 435 5.43 -7.27 -21.84
CA ASN A 435 5.99 -8.54 -21.39
C ASN A 435 7.47 -8.47 -20.98
N GLU A 436 8.17 -7.37 -21.24
CA GLU A 436 9.57 -7.25 -20.83
C GLU A 436 9.73 -7.42 -19.31
N PRO A 437 10.76 -8.17 -18.87
CA PRO A 437 11.05 -8.32 -17.45
C PRO A 437 11.46 -6.99 -16.82
N ALA A 438 11.39 -6.93 -15.49
CA ALA A 438 11.91 -5.79 -14.74
C ALA A 438 13.42 -5.64 -14.96
N GLU A 439 13.91 -4.41 -15.04
CA GLU A 439 15.36 -4.14 -15.09
C GLU A 439 16.04 -4.62 -13.79
N LYS A 440 17.27 -5.11 -13.91
CA LYS A 440 17.98 -5.88 -12.87
C LYS A 440 18.02 -5.20 -11.50
N ASN A 441 18.06 -3.87 -11.44
CA ASN A 441 18.22 -3.10 -10.20
C ASN A 441 16.99 -2.27 -9.85
N SER A 442 15.82 -2.57 -10.41
CA SER A 442 14.62 -1.74 -10.24
C SER A 442 14.18 -1.58 -8.78
N MET A 443 14.41 -2.59 -7.94
CA MET A 443 14.07 -2.57 -6.51
C MET A 443 15.24 -2.11 -5.61
N GLN A 444 16.39 -1.75 -6.18
CA GLN A 444 17.55 -1.19 -5.47
C GLN A 444 17.74 0.30 -5.76
N GLN A 445 16.88 0.87 -6.57
CA GLN A 445 16.88 2.31 -6.88
C GLN A 445 15.84 3.04 -6.03
N PRO A 446 16.12 4.30 -5.63
CA PRO A 446 15.12 5.11 -4.95
C PRO A 446 13.90 5.34 -5.86
N PRO A 447 12.73 5.61 -5.27
CA PRO A 447 11.54 5.98 -6.01
C PRO A 447 11.78 7.20 -6.90
N ARG A 448 11.11 7.27 -8.04
CA ARG A 448 11.19 8.43 -8.92
C ARG A 448 10.56 9.66 -8.27
N PRO A 449 11.18 10.85 -8.38
CA PRO A 449 10.55 12.10 -7.97
C PRO A 449 9.29 12.39 -8.81
N LEU A 450 8.24 12.93 -8.18
CA LEU A 450 7.00 13.35 -8.87
C LEU A 450 7.25 14.48 -9.90
N SER A 451 8.29 15.29 -9.69
CA SER A 451 8.65 16.40 -10.58
C SER A 451 9.27 15.98 -11.90
N ASN A 452 9.65 14.72 -12.05
CA ASN A 452 10.28 14.23 -13.28
C ASN A 452 9.26 14.14 -14.41
N THR A 453 9.60 14.71 -15.55
CA THR A 453 8.87 14.49 -16.81
C THR A 453 8.92 13.00 -17.17
N PHE A 454 7.89 12.51 -17.86
CA PHE A 454 7.80 11.10 -18.26
C PHE A 454 9.03 10.65 -19.06
N LEU A 455 9.47 11.46 -20.02
CA LEU A 455 10.76 11.31 -20.73
C LEU A 455 11.68 12.48 -20.39
N SER A 456 12.91 12.20 -20.04
CA SER A 456 13.96 13.21 -19.89
C SER A 456 14.39 13.77 -21.25
N LEU A 457 14.98 14.96 -21.28
CA LEU A 457 15.53 15.55 -22.53
C LEU A 457 16.58 14.64 -23.19
N LYS A 458 17.37 13.90 -22.40
CA LYS A 458 18.35 12.94 -22.93
C LYS A 458 17.66 11.77 -23.64
N GLU A 459 16.61 11.21 -23.05
CA GLU A 459 15.85 10.11 -23.62
C GLU A 459 15.10 10.52 -24.88
N MET A 460 14.51 11.71 -24.88
CA MET A 460 13.89 12.31 -26.06
C MET A 460 14.92 12.53 -27.17
N GLY A 461 16.10 13.04 -26.83
CA GLY A 461 17.20 13.20 -27.77
C GLY A 461 17.66 11.89 -28.41
N ILE A 462 17.74 10.82 -27.64
CA ILE A 462 18.06 9.47 -28.17
C ILE A 462 16.98 9.01 -29.18
N SER A 463 15.70 9.17 -28.83
CA SER A 463 14.59 8.82 -29.75
C SER A 463 14.65 9.62 -31.04
N ILE A 464 14.94 10.91 -30.99
CA ILE A 464 15.09 11.76 -32.16
C ILE A 464 16.27 11.30 -33.04
N VAL A 465 17.42 11.05 -32.44
CA VAL A 465 18.62 10.59 -33.19
C VAL A 465 18.36 9.23 -33.87
N GLN A 466 17.70 8.30 -33.18
CA GLN A 466 17.31 7.01 -33.75
C GLN A 466 16.36 7.19 -34.94
N GLY A 467 15.33 8.03 -34.79
CA GLY A 467 14.38 8.32 -35.87
C GLY A 467 15.02 9.00 -37.06
N LEU A 468 15.91 9.98 -36.84
CA LEU A 468 16.64 10.64 -37.92
C LEU A 468 17.62 9.70 -38.65
N ALA A 469 18.32 8.82 -37.93
CA ALA A 469 19.21 7.83 -38.53
C ALA A 469 18.45 6.89 -39.47
N ILE A 470 17.28 6.41 -39.04
CA ILE A 470 16.38 5.59 -39.88
C ILE A 470 15.91 6.40 -41.09
N THR A 471 15.48 7.65 -40.89
CA THR A 471 15.06 8.54 -41.98
C THR A 471 16.13 8.71 -43.04
N ILE A 472 17.38 8.99 -42.64
CA ILE A 472 18.50 9.14 -43.55
C ILE A 472 18.70 7.87 -44.38
N GLY A 473 18.66 6.69 -43.75
CA GLY A 473 18.77 5.39 -44.45
C GLY A 473 17.65 5.19 -45.50
N ILE A 474 16.41 5.52 -45.11
CA ILE A 474 15.24 5.40 -45.99
C ILE A 474 15.34 6.35 -47.19
N LEU A 475 15.69 7.62 -46.95
CA LEU A 475 15.83 8.61 -48.00
C LEU A 475 17.02 8.32 -48.92
N PHE A 476 18.08 7.72 -48.40
CA PHE A 476 19.19 7.21 -49.22
C PHE A 476 18.71 6.10 -50.16
N ILE A 477 17.98 5.12 -49.68
CA ILE A 477 17.41 4.03 -50.48
C ILE A 477 16.45 4.58 -51.56
N TYR A 478 15.63 5.58 -51.19
CA TYR A 478 14.77 6.28 -52.15
C TYR A 478 15.59 6.88 -53.28
N GLN A 479 16.58 7.72 -53.01
CA GLN A 479 17.39 8.39 -54.01
C GLN A 479 18.20 7.42 -54.82
N TRP A 480 18.80 6.40 -54.20
CA TRP A 480 19.57 5.35 -54.90
C TRP A 480 18.70 4.59 -55.89
N THR A 481 17.47 4.20 -55.52
CA THR A 481 16.55 3.47 -56.40
C THR A 481 16.13 4.34 -57.59
N VAL A 482 15.81 5.62 -57.36
CA VAL A 482 15.42 6.58 -58.42
C VAL A 482 16.59 6.80 -59.40
N GLN A 483 17.80 7.06 -58.88
CA GLN A 483 18.98 7.31 -59.72
C GLN A 483 19.37 6.09 -60.60
N ASN A 484 19.04 4.88 -60.14
CA ASN A 484 19.25 3.67 -60.91
C ASN A 484 18.06 3.31 -61.85
N GLY A 485 17.17 4.24 -62.12
CA GLY A 485 16.05 4.09 -63.04
C GLY A 485 14.89 3.25 -62.49
N GLY A 486 14.79 3.12 -61.17
CA GLY A 486 13.70 2.38 -60.53
C GLY A 486 12.34 3.02 -60.76
N SER A 487 11.34 2.21 -61.05
CA SER A 487 9.95 2.67 -61.15
C SER A 487 9.40 3.15 -59.80
N GLU A 488 8.32 3.90 -59.83
CA GLU A 488 7.62 4.34 -58.59
C GLU A 488 7.27 3.16 -57.69
N GLN A 489 6.77 2.07 -58.28
CA GLN A 489 6.40 0.86 -57.51
C GLN A 489 7.62 0.20 -56.86
N LEU A 490 8.74 0.10 -57.57
CA LEU A 490 9.99 -0.45 -57.01
C LEU A 490 10.52 0.44 -55.89
N THR A 491 10.56 1.76 -56.11
CA THR A 491 11.02 2.74 -55.13
C THR A 491 10.15 2.68 -53.85
N ARG A 492 8.83 2.62 -53.98
CA ARG A 492 7.89 2.44 -52.90
C ARG A 492 8.14 1.17 -52.12
N THR A 493 8.30 0.04 -52.80
CA THR A 493 8.58 -1.26 -52.17
C THR A 493 9.89 -1.24 -51.41
N MET A 494 10.96 -0.71 -51.98
CA MET A 494 12.27 -0.62 -51.31
C MET A 494 12.21 0.25 -50.04
N VAL A 495 11.59 1.43 -50.14
CA VAL A 495 11.42 2.36 -49.02
C VAL A 495 10.58 1.74 -47.94
N PHE A 496 9.43 1.15 -48.28
CA PHE A 496 8.52 0.53 -47.33
C PHE A 496 9.15 -0.67 -46.60
N THR A 497 9.80 -1.55 -47.33
CA THR A 497 10.52 -2.71 -46.78
C THR A 497 11.63 -2.26 -45.81
N THR A 498 12.43 -1.24 -46.22
CA THR A 498 13.48 -0.67 -45.36
C THR A 498 12.89 -0.12 -44.06
N LEU A 499 11.77 0.59 -44.12
CA LEU A 499 11.10 1.13 -42.94
C LEU A 499 10.60 0.02 -42.02
N VAL A 500 9.95 -1.03 -42.55
CA VAL A 500 9.45 -2.16 -41.76
C VAL A 500 10.60 -2.90 -41.07
N PHE A 501 11.69 -3.23 -41.79
CA PHE A 501 12.87 -3.88 -41.20
C PHE A 501 13.55 -3.00 -40.15
N SER A 502 13.69 -1.71 -40.39
CA SER A 502 14.22 -0.75 -39.40
C SER A 502 13.36 -0.70 -38.13
N ASN A 503 12.04 -0.76 -38.26
CA ASN A 503 11.11 -0.83 -37.16
C ASN A 503 11.31 -2.08 -36.29
N VAL A 504 11.45 -3.27 -36.92
CA VAL A 504 11.73 -4.52 -36.20
C VAL A 504 13.07 -4.43 -35.46
N ILE A 505 14.14 -3.95 -36.11
CA ILE A 505 15.44 -3.78 -35.45
C ILE A 505 15.37 -2.78 -34.32
N LEU A 506 14.70 -1.64 -34.49
CA LEU A 506 14.53 -0.62 -33.48
C LEU A 506 13.79 -1.18 -32.26
N SER A 507 12.76 -2.01 -32.46
CA SER A 507 12.03 -2.65 -31.36
C SER A 507 12.94 -3.53 -30.51
N LEU A 508 13.90 -4.22 -31.11
CA LEU A 508 14.89 -5.05 -30.40
C LEU A 508 15.92 -4.20 -29.67
N VAL A 509 16.35 -3.06 -30.23
CA VAL A 509 17.32 -2.14 -29.60
C VAL A 509 16.75 -1.48 -28.36
N ASN A 510 15.48 -1.08 -28.36
CA ASN A 510 14.85 -0.35 -27.27
C ASN A 510 14.29 -1.24 -26.15
N ARG A 511 14.54 -2.56 -26.14
CA ARG A 511 14.05 -3.51 -25.13
C ARG A 511 14.65 -3.33 -23.74
N SER A 512 15.90 -2.90 -23.65
CA SER A 512 16.58 -2.68 -22.36
C SER A 512 17.43 -1.43 -22.40
N PHE A 513 17.46 -0.71 -21.25
CA PHE A 513 18.37 0.41 -21.06
C PHE A 513 19.80 -0.01 -20.66
N TYR A 514 19.98 -1.27 -20.23
CA TYR A 514 21.22 -1.76 -19.64
C TYR A 514 21.92 -2.82 -20.49
N TYR A 515 21.16 -3.62 -21.24
CA TYR A 515 21.71 -4.73 -21.99
C TYR A 515 21.69 -4.45 -23.49
N SER A 516 22.81 -4.78 -24.18
CA SER A 516 22.82 -4.81 -25.64
C SER A 516 21.92 -5.95 -26.16
N VAL A 517 21.44 -5.82 -27.39
CA VAL A 517 20.65 -6.87 -28.07
C VAL A 517 21.35 -8.22 -27.98
N PHE A 518 22.67 -8.25 -28.24
CA PHE A 518 23.48 -9.49 -28.23
C PHE A 518 23.57 -10.11 -26.84
N SER A 519 23.70 -9.29 -25.77
CA SER A 519 23.72 -9.81 -24.41
C SER A 519 22.35 -10.30 -23.96
N SER A 520 21.28 -9.65 -24.40
CA SER A 520 19.90 -10.08 -24.14
C SER A 520 19.58 -11.40 -24.82
N LEU A 521 20.05 -11.63 -26.06
CA LEU A 521 19.87 -12.89 -26.79
C LEU A 521 20.69 -14.06 -26.22
N LYS A 522 21.87 -13.78 -25.62
CA LYS A 522 22.74 -14.78 -24.99
C LYS A 522 22.25 -15.28 -23.64
N ASN A 523 21.39 -14.55 -22.98
CA ASN A 523 20.90 -14.87 -21.63
C ASN A 523 19.78 -15.92 -21.69
N LYS A 524 20.13 -17.22 -21.58
CA LYS A 524 19.24 -18.40 -21.73
C LYS A 524 18.01 -18.39 -20.78
N ASN A 525 18.01 -17.58 -19.71
CA ASN A 525 16.88 -17.48 -18.78
C ASN A 525 15.73 -16.59 -19.29
N ASN A 526 15.86 -15.96 -20.45
CA ASN A 526 14.83 -15.11 -21.02
C ASN A 526 13.97 -15.91 -22.02
N MET A 527 13.16 -16.84 -21.51
CA MET A 527 12.13 -17.56 -22.32
C MET A 527 11.12 -16.58 -22.98
N SER A 528 11.02 -15.36 -22.48
CA SER A 528 10.27 -14.26 -23.08
C SER A 528 10.84 -13.81 -24.43
N ILE A 529 12.17 -13.86 -24.62
CA ILE A 529 12.84 -13.46 -25.88
C ILE A 529 12.42 -14.38 -27.03
N THR A 530 12.43 -15.68 -26.79
CA THR A 530 12.09 -16.67 -27.84
C THR A 530 10.62 -16.59 -28.24
N LYS A 531 9.74 -16.38 -27.27
CA LYS A 531 8.30 -16.16 -27.52
C LYS A 531 8.04 -14.83 -28.24
N ASN A 532 8.75 -13.76 -27.87
CA ASN A 532 8.56 -12.44 -28.48
C ASN A 532 9.14 -12.36 -29.90
N ILE A 533 10.27 -13.03 -30.19
CA ILE A 533 10.77 -13.17 -31.55
C ILE A 533 9.75 -13.93 -32.39
N TYR A 534 9.14 -14.98 -31.86
CA TYR A 534 8.09 -15.71 -32.57
C TYR A 534 6.89 -14.83 -32.91
N PHE A 535 6.44 -14.01 -31.96
CA PHE A 535 5.35 -13.03 -32.16
C PHE A 535 5.71 -11.88 -33.12
N THR A 536 7.01 -11.57 -33.29
CA THR A 536 7.48 -10.51 -34.20
C THR A 536 7.58 -11.00 -35.65
N PHE A 537 7.79 -12.30 -35.85
CA PHE A 537 7.99 -12.91 -37.18
C PHE A 537 6.79 -13.73 -37.69
N VAL A 538 5.76 -14.00 -36.86
CA VAL A 538 4.50 -14.63 -37.27
C VAL A 538 3.39 -13.59 -37.35
#